data_0425ab2b9bdfc5e5f4156219185829c1
#
_entry.id   0425ab2b9bdfc5e5f4156219185829c1
#
_cell.length_a   1.000
_cell.length_b   1.000
_cell.length_c   1.000
_cell.angle_alpha   90.00
_cell.angle_beta   90.00
_cell.angle_gamma   90.00
#
_symmetry.space_group_name_H-M   'P 1'
#
loop_
_entity.id
_entity.type
_entity.pdbx_description
1 polymer ?
#
loop_
_entity_poly.entity_id
_entity_poly.type
_entity_poly.pdbx_seq_one_letter_code
_entity_poly.pdbx_strand_id
1 'polypeptide(L)'
;MSDLFQYPETMMKRLLSVVALLFWAPLAFALNPYFYGAKLPAGELQAVMGQVESKLAKGGFSVVGKYAPGGLPGYGVIVVTEPGLLNSIRNLGGAAIVGTPIRVGVKSDGTVSYENLEYWRRAYFRKQYPLAEKSVKAAQGKLSQALGAGKGFGGEVDRKDLADYQYMFGMEGFESDKNVLMEHLSFEDAVRTIQDNLGRSLGKTTKIYEIIQPDKKLAVFGVALNDPKEGDGWWVKNVGPDNIAALPYEIYVVNNKANHLFARFRIALGWPNVGMGTFMRIVEAPAIIQSTLTVVAGGAP
;
A
#
# COMPACT_ATOMS: atom_id res chain seq x y z
N MET A 1 8.21 -75.77 4.31
CA MET A 1 7.57 -74.74 5.15
C MET A 1 8.29 -73.43 4.87
N SER A 2 7.86 -72.70 3.88
CA SER A 2 8.33 -71.35 3.59
C SER A 2 7.34 -70.71 2.61
N ASP A 3 6.21 -70.16 3.13
CA ASP A 3 5.31 -69.33 2.37
C ASP A 3 5.66 -67.87 2.66
N LEU A 4 6.44 -67.27 1.75
CA LEU A 4 6.73 -65.85 1.73
C LEU A 4 5.56 -65.11 1.06
N PHE A 5 4.99 -64.15 1.80
CA PHE A 5 3.97 -63.24 1.37
C PHE A 5 4.38 -62.48 0.08
N GLN A 6 3.77 -62.83 -1.05
CA GLN A 6 3.79 -62.01 -2.26
C GLN A 6 2.67 -60.97 -2.18
N TYR A 7 3.01 -59.70 -1.94
CA TYR A 7 2.08 -58.59 -2.15
C TYR A 7 1.94 -58.32 -3.67
N PRO A 8 0.71 -58.21 -4.21
CA PRO A 8 0.52 -58.00 -5.63
C PRO A 8 1.05 -56.59 -6.03
N GLU A 9 1.87 -56.51 -7.08
CA GLU A 9 2.44 -55.29 -7.67
C GLU A 9 1.42 -54.16 -7.97
N THR A 10 0.18 -54.55 -8.17
CA THR A 10 -0.93 -53.59 -8.41
C THR A 10 -1.26 -52.72 -7.20
N MET A 11 -1.00 -53.20 -5.97
CA MET A 11 -1.26 -52.43 -4.75
C MET A 11 -0.19 -51.37 -4.52
N MET A 12 1.07 -51.68 -4.84
CA MET A 12 2.21 -50.76 -4.72
C MET A 12 2.13 -49.63 -5.75
N LYS A 13 1.64 -49.90 -6.99
CA LYS A 13 1.42 -48.86 -8.02
C LYS A 13 0.27 -47.91 -7.66
N ARG A 14 -0.77 -48.39 -6.98
CA ARG A 14 -1.88 -47.56 -6.48
C ARG A 14 -1.48 -46.69 -5.28
N LEU A 15 -0.63 -47.18 -4.37
CA LEU A 15 -0.10 -46.36 -3.27
C LEU A 15 0.83 -45.24 -3.78
N LEU A 16 1.71 -45.54 -4.76
CA LEU A 16 2.56 -44.51 -5.39
C LEU A 16 1.77 -43.45 -6.13
N SER A 17 0.65 -43.81 -6.76
CA SER A 17 -0.23 -42.81 -7.46
C SER A 17 -0.98 -41.92 -6.48
N VAL A 18 -1.34 -42.42 -5.29
CA VAL A 18 -2.03 -41.60 -4.26
C VAL A 18 -1.04 -40.66 -3.56
N VAL A 19 0.21 -41.07 -3.35
CA VAL A 19 1.26 -40.23 -2.79
C VAL A 19 1.66 -39.10 -3.75
N ALA A 20 1.68 -39.37 -5.09
CA ALA A 20 1.99 -38.32 -6.09
C ALA A 20 0.90 -37.26 -6.22
N LEU A 21 -0.36 -37.59 -5.91
CA LEU A 21 -1.48 -36.61 -5.94
C LEU A 21 -1.53 -35.72 -4.71
N LEU A 22 -0.89 -36.09 -3.61
CA LEU A 22 -0.87 -35.28 -2.38
C LEU A 22 0.18 -34.15 -2.41
N PHE A 23 1.09 -34.13 -3.39
CA PHE A 23 2.13 -33.10 -3.52
C PHE A 23 1.79 -31.97 -4.52
N TRP A 24 0.62 -31.97 -5.12
CA TRP A 24 0.13 -30.88 -5.99
C TRP A 24 -0.99 -30.07 -5.35
N ALA A 25 -0.96 -29.84 -4.04
CA ALA A 25 -1.67 -28.72 -3.48
C ALA A 25 -0.95 -27.45 -3.99
N PRO A 26 -1.61 -26.53 -4.69
CA PRO A 26 -1.00 -25.25 -5.02
C PRO A 26 -0.60 -24.63 -3.68
N LEU A 27 0.70 -24.44 -3.45
CA LEU A 27 1.18 -23.64 -2.34
C LEU A 27 0.54 -22.27 -2.48
N ALA A 28 -0.56 -22.05 -1.75
CA ALA A 28 -1.17 -20.75 -1.61
C ALA A 28 -0.15 -19.89 -0.85
N PHE A 29 0.64 -19.12 -1.58
CA PHE A 29 1.59 -18.20 -0.98
C PHE A 29 0.83 -16.95 -0.56
N ALA A 30 0.48 -16.88 0.71
CA ALA A 30 0.03 -15.66 1.33
C ALA A 30 1.16 -14.62 1.28
N LEU A 31 0.81 -13.38 1.06
CA LEU A 31 1.73 -12.24 1.03
C LEU A 31 1.46 -11.33 2.21
N ASN A 32 2.54 -10.87 2.84
CA ASN A 32 2.48 -9.81 3.84
C ASN A 32 2.51 -8.44 3.14
N PRO A 33 1.83 -7.42 3.67
CA PRO A 33 1.85 -6.07 3.08
C PRO A 33 3.19 -5.37 3.21
N TYR A 34 4.03 -5.74 4.17
CA TYR A 34 5.30 -5.07 4.47
C TYR A 34 6.43 -6.05 4.73
N PHE A 35 7.67 -5.53 4.59
CA PHE A 35 8.89 -6.16 5.04
C PHE A 35 9.63 -5.26 6.05
N TYR A 36 10.31 -5.86 7.00
CA TYR A 36 11.31 -5.17 7.76
C TYR A 36 12.59 -5.00 6.94
N GLY A 37 13.23 -3.85 7.06
CA GLY A 37 14.59 -3.63 6.59
C GLY A 37 15.63 -3.99 7.68
N ALA A 38 16.90 -3.78 7.37
CA ALA A 38 17.96 -3.85 8.35
C ALA A 38 17.76 -2.74 9.41
N LYS A 39 17.88 -3.11 10.68
CA LYS A 39 17.75 -2.17 11.78
C LYS A 39 18.93 -1.20 11.78
N LEU A 40 18.64 0.09 11.94
CA LEU A 40 19.61 1.16 12.09
C LEU A 40 19.86 1.48 13.59
N PRO A 41 20.91 2.22 13.93
CA PRO A 41 21.04 2.79 15.26
C PRO A 41 19.82 3.67 15.62
N ALA A 42 19.34 3.55 16.85
CA ALA A 42 18.31 4.42 17.38
C ALA A 42 18.83 5.87 17.49
N GLY A 43 17.93 6.84 17.36
CA GLY A 43 18.27 8.26 17.44
C GLY A 43 17.07 9.15 17.19
N GLU A 44 17.32 10.44 17.04
CA GLU A 44 16.29 11.39 16.63
C GLU A 44 15.68 10.98 15.30
N LEU A 45 14.34 11.02 15.18
CA LEU A 45 13.61 10.52 14.02
C LEU A 45 14.16 11.09 12.70
N GLN A 46 14.43 12.38 12.65
CA GLN A 46 14.93 13.05 11.44
C GLN A 46 16.33 12.54 11.04
N ALA A 47 17.19 12.22 12.01
CA ALA A 47 18.51 11.65 11.74
C ALA A 47 18.40 10.22 11.18
N VAL A 48 17.51 9.38 11.75
CA VAL A 48 17.27 8.03 11.24
C VAL A 48 16.65 8.09 9.83
N MET A 49 15.67 8.97 9.61
CA MET A 49 15.08 9.18 8.28
C MET A 49 16.13 9.62 7.25
N GLY A 50 17.06 10.52 7.61
CA GLY A 50 18.15 10.96 6.74
C GLY A 50 19.08 9.81 6.31
N GLN A 51 19.37 8.85 7.21
CA GLN A 51 20.14 7.66 6.88
C GLN A 51 19.39 6.77 5.88
N VAL A 52 18.07 6.56 6.08
CA VAL A 52 17.22 5.78 5.17
C VAL A 52 17.13 6.47 3.81
N GLU A 53 16.92 7.79 3.77
CA GLU A 53 16.88 8.59 2.55
C GLU A 53 18.19 8.45 1.73
N SER A 54 19.33 8.52 2.39
CA SER A 54 20.64 8.30 1.75
C SER A 54 20.77 6.91 1.11
N LYS A 55 20.28 5.86 1.81
CA LYS A 55 20.29 4.49 1.28
C LYS A 55 19.36 4.35 0.07
N LEU A 56 18.17 4.94 0.11
CA LEU A 56 17.20 4.92 -0.99
C LEU A 56 17.74 5.65 -2.22
N ALA A 57 18.32 6.83 -2.04
CA ALA A 57 18.93 7.60 -3.13
C ALA A 57 20.06 6.80 -3.81
N LYS A 58 20.95 6.16 -3.03
CA LYS A 58 21.99 5.26 -3.56
C LYS A 58 21.41 4.03 -4.26
N GLY A 59 20.24 3.58 -3.87
CA GLY A 59 19.47 2.49 -4.51
C GLY A 59 18.75 2.89 -5.79
N GLY A 60 18.86 4.16 -6.22
CA GLY A 60 18.22 4.68 -7.44
C GLY A 60 16.75 5.07 -7.27
N PHE A 61 16.33 5.36 -6.04
CA PHE A 61 15.00 5.90 -5.75
C PHE A 61 15.06 7.42 -5.64
N SER A 62 13.99 8.08 -6.10
CA SER A 62 13.80 9.53 -5.94
C SER A 62 12.83 9.78 -4.79
N VAL A 63 13.28 10.54 -3.76
CA VAL A 63 12.43 10.96 -2.65
C VAL A 63 11.47 12.03 -3.16
N VAL A 64 10.17 11.82 -2.98
CA VAL A 64 9.10 12.75 -3.39
C VAL A 64 8.38 13.35 -2.19
N GLY A 65 8.52 12.78 -1.00
CA GLY A 65 7.91 13.32 0.22
C GLY A 65 8.44 12.67 1.49
N LYS A 66 8.27 13.40 2.60
CA LYS A 66 8.55 12.93 3.96
C LYS A 66 7.39 13.33 4.87
N TYR A 67 7.05 12.45 5.79
CA TYR A 67 5.89 12.62 6.64
C TYR A 67 6.13 12.08 8.05
N ALA A 68 5.81 12.85 9.05
CA ALA A 68 5.78 12.41 10.44
C ALA A 68 4.39 12.73 11.00
N PRO A 69 3.51 11.72 11.20
CA PRO A 69 2.14 11.95 11.63
C PRO A 69 2.08 12.60 13.01
N GLY A 70 1.31 13.67 13.13
CA GLY A 70 0.99 14.25 14.44
C GLY A 70 0.33 13.20 15.34
N GLY A 71 0.71 13.14 16.63
CA GLY A 71 0.17 12.16 17.58
C GLY A 71 0.83 10.77 17.54
N LEU A 72 1.84 10.56 16.67
CA LEU A 72 2.67 9.34 16.63
C LEU A 72 4.16 9.71 16.77
N PRO A 73 4.61 10.11 17.97
CA PRO A 73 6.01 10.48 18.18
C PRO A 73 6.94 9.31 17.87
N GLY A 74 8.05 9.60 17.18
CA GLY A 74 9.02 8.59 16.80
C GLY A 74 8.67 7.76 15.56
N TYR A 75 7.59 8.07 14.85
CA TYR A 75 7.22 7.42 13.59
C TYR A 75 7.30 8.39 12.42
N GLY A 76 7.85 7.93 11.31
CA GLY A 76 7.92 8.70 10.06
C GLY A 76 7.79 7.83 8.84
N VAL A 77 7.50 8.46 7.71
CA VAL A 77 7.41 7.81 6.40
C VAL A 77 8.23 8.61 5.39
N ILE A 78 8.98 7.91 4.57
CA ILE A 78 9.63 8.44 3.38
C ILE A 78 8.89 7.87 2.18
N VAL A 79 8.49 8.74 1.27
CA VAL A 79 7.81 8.36 0.03
C VAL A 79 8.77 8.54 -1.13
N VAL A 80 8.93 7.48 -1.92
CA VAL A 80 9.84 7.48 -3.06
C VAL A 80 9.15 7.00 -4.32
N THR A 81 9.79 7.29 -5.46
CA THR A 81 9.46 6.70 -6.77
C THR A 81 10.65 5.93 -7.32
N GLU A 82 10.37 4.96 -8.20
CA GLU A 82 11.39 4.21 -8.94
C GLU A 82 11.09 4.35 -10.45
N PRO A 83 12.08 4.75 -11.27
CA PRO A 83 11.83 5.10 -12.67
C PRO A 83 11.22 3.99 -13.53
N GLY A 84 11.68 2.75 -13.35
CA GLY A 84 11.16 1.61 -14.12
C GLY A 84 9.71 1.27 -13.77
N LEU A 85 9.37 1.33 -12.48
CA LEU A 85 8.01 1.13 -12.00
C LEU A 85 7.10 2.29 -12.44
N LEU A 86 7.57 3.54 -12.33
CA LEU A 86 6.83 4.72 -12.77
C LEU A 86 6.46 4.63 -14.26
N ASN A 87 7.42 4.21 -15.12
CA ASN A 87 7.16 4.02 -16.55
C ASN A 87 6.13 2.92 -16.81
N SER A 88 6.17 1.81 -16.07
CA SER A 88 5.19 0.74 -16.21
C SER A 88 3.78 1.21 -15.81
N ILE A 89 3.66 1.96 -14.71
CA ILE A 89 2.39 2.52 -14.25
C ILE A 89 1.83 3.53 -15.27
N ARG A 90 2.69 4.37 -15.86
CA ARG A 90 2.32 5.26 -16.96
C ARG A 90 1.71 4.52 -18.15
N ASN A 91 2.22 3.32 -18.46
CA ASN A 91 1.69 2.49 -19.54
C ASN A 91 0.38 1.78 -19.19
N LEU A 92 0.19 1.40 -17.91
CA LEU A 92 -1.07 0.85 -17.44
C LEU A 92 -2.20 1.89 -17.49
N GLY A 93 -1.90 3.13 -17.07
CA GLY A 93 -2.87 4.22 -17.05
C GLY A 93 -3.94 4.09 -15.96
N GLY A 94 -4.93 4.97 -16.00
CA GLY A 94 -6.09 4.94 -15.12
C GLY A 94 -5.75 4.94 -13.62
N ALA A 95 -6.54 4.24 -12.81
CA ALA A 95 -6.36 4.16 -11.36
C ALA A 95 -5.05 3.49 -10.91
N ALA A 96 -4.28 2.86 -11.83
CA ALA A 96 -2.97 2.32 -11.50
C ALA A 96 -1.99 3.39 -10.99
N ILE A 97 -2.25 4.69 -11.26
CA ILE A 97 -1.46 5.82 -10.74
C ILE A 97 -1.34 5.81 -9.21
N VAL A 98 -2.33 5.30 -8.48
CA VAL A 98 -2.30 5.18 -7.02
C VAL A 98 -1.16 4.27 -6.52
N GLY A 99 -0.67 3.38 -7.37
CA GLY A 99 0.46 2.51 -7.09
C GLY A 99 1.84 3.12 -7.40
N THR A 100 1.91 4.41 -7.77
CA THR A 100 3.20 5.06 -8.09
C THR A 100 4.09 5.30 -6.87
N PRO A 101 3.58 5.84 -5.74
CA PRO A 101 4.39 6.06 -4.56
C PRO A 101 4.75 4.72 -3.89
N ILE A 102 6.00 4.63 -3.46
CA ILE A 102 6.52 3.55 -2.62
C ILE A 102 6.78 4.15 -1.23
N ARG A 103 6.30 3.51 -0.20
CA ARG A 103 6.37 4.01 1.18
C ARG A 103 7.33 3.20 2.02
N VAL A 104 8.14 3.91 2.78
CA VAL A 104 9.13 3.36 3.71
C VAL A 104 8.84 3.94 5.10
N GLY A 105 8.49 3.08 6.04
CA GLY A 105 8.27 3.44 7.44
C GLY A 105 9.59 3.46 8.20
N VAL A 106 9.76 4.45 9.05
CA VAL A 106 10.96 4.66 9.87
C VAL A 106 10.53 4.94 11.31
N LYS A 107 11.22 4.31 12.27
CA LYS A 107 11.02 4.60 13.69
C LYS A 107 12.32 5.16 14.30
N SER A 108 12.17 5.99 15.32
CA SER A 108 13.30 6.55 16.07
C SER A 108 14.15 5.49 16.78
N ASP A 109 13.59 4.29 17.04
CA ASP A 109 14.33 3.14 17.57
C ASP A 109 15.23 2.44 16.54
N GLY A 110 15.31 2.97 15.31
CA GLY A 110 16.07 2.41 14.19
C GLY A 110 15.33 1.35 13.37
N THR A 111 14.08 1.02 13.69
CA THR A 111 13.29 0.08 12.89
C THR A 111 12.94 0.73 11.55
N VAL A 112 13.23 0.01 10.45
CA VAL A 112 12.87 0.37 9.09
C VAL A 112 11.91 -0.66 8.55
N SER A 113 10.87 -0.23 7.85
CA SER A 113 9.92 -1.08 7.17
C SER A 113 9.59 -0.51 5.79
N TYR A 114 9.16 -1.34 4.86
CA TYR A 114 8.78 -0.88 3.52
C TYR A 114 7.71 -1.76 2.91
N GLU A 115 6.98 -1.22 1.95
CA GLU A 115 5.93 -1.94 1.23
C GLU A 115 6.46 -3.23 0.58
N ASN A 116 5.71 -4.31 0.68
CA ASN A 116 5.81 -5.43 -0.24
C ASN A 116 5.14 -5.03 -1.55
N LEU A 117 5.95 -4.65 -2.55
CA LEU A 117 5.41 -4.13 -3.81
C LEU A 117 4.57 -5.16 -4.56
N GLU A 118 4.86 -6.45 -4.42
CA GLU A 118 4.02 -7.47 -5.03
C GLU A 118 2.60 -7.44 -4.44
N TYR A 119 2.48 -7.40 -3.10
CA TYR A 119 1.21 -7.31 -2.39
C TYR A 119 0.39 -6.10 -2.85
N TRP A 120 0.96 -4.91 -2.70
CA TRP A 120 0.27 -3.66 -2.98
C TRP A 120 -0.07 -3.49 -4.45
N ARG A 121 0.84 -3.87 -5.37
CA ARG A 121 0.61 -3.67 -6.82
C ARG A 121 -0.32 -4.73 -7.39
N ARG A 122 -0.41 -5.93 -6.80
CA ARG A 122 -1.49 -6.89 -7.15
C ARG A 122 -2.86 -6.31 -6.81
N ALA A 123 -3.02 -5.70 -5.64
CA ALA A 123 -4.28 -5.08 -5.23
C ALA A 123 -4.63 -3.84 -6.06
N TYR A 124 -3.64 -3.05 -6.48
CA TYR A 124 -3.87 -1.80 -7.21
C TYR A 124 -3.95 -1.98 -8.73
N PHE A 125 -3.13 -2.88 -9.30
CA PHE A 125 -3.13 -3.13 -10.75
C PHE A 125 -4.08 -4.27 -11.13
N ARG A 126 -4.53 -5.04 -10.15
CA ARG A 126 -5.52 -6.08 -10.33
C ARG A 126 -5.16 -7.03 -11.50
N LYS A 127 -6.08 -7.24 -12.44
CA LYS A 127 -5.86 -8.08 -13.63
C LYS A 127 -4.74 -7.57 -14.56
N GLN A 128 -4.34 -6.30 -14.43
CA GLN A 128 -3.23 -5.73 -15.19
C GLN A 128 -1.85 -5.97 -14.55
N TYR A 129 -1.77 -6.52 -13.33
CA TYR A 129 -0.51 -6.78 -12.63
C TYR A 129 0.54 -7.51 -13.49
N PRO A 130 0.20 -8.54 -14.29
CA PRO A 130 1.18 -9.24 -15.14
C PRO A 130 1.95 -8.32 -16.10
N LEU A 131 1.34 -7.22 -16.56
CA LEU A 131 1.98 -6.24 -17.44
C LEU A 131 3.09 -5.43 -16.76
N ALA A 132 3.04 -5.30 -15.44
CA ALA A 132 4.02 -4.58 -14.63
C ALA A 132 4.88 -5.49 -13.73
N GLU A 133 4.65 -6.80 -13.72
CA GLU A 133 5.28 -7.74 -12.78
C GLU A 133 6.80 -7.63 -12.79
N LYS A 134 7.41 -7.53 -13.96
CA LYS A 134 8.88 -7.44 -14.10
C LYS A 134 9.43 -6.20 -13.41
N SER A 135 8.82 -5.03 -13.60
CA SER A 135 9.25 -3.78 -12.98
C SER A 135 8.94 -3.74 -11.47
N VAL A 136 7.81 -4.32 -11.05
CA VAL A 136 7.49 -4.48 -9.63
C VAL A 136 8.56 -5.32 -8.91
N LYS A 137 8.92 -6.48 -9.48
CA LYS A 137 9.97 -7.34 -8.92
C LYS A 137 11.35 -6.68 -8.92
N ALA A 138 11.68 -5.93 -9.98
CA ALA A 138 12.93 -5.19 -10.05
C ALA A 138 13.01 -4.09 -8.99
N ALA A 139 11.95 -3.29 -8.82
CA ALA A 139 11.87 -2.26 -7.78
C ALA A 139 11.93 -2.88 -6.37
N GLN A 140 11.24 -4.02 -6.14
CA GLN A 140 11.32 -4.75 -4.87
C GLN A 140 12.75 -5.22 -4.56
N GLY A 141 13.45 -5.76 -5.56
CA GLY A 141 14.86 -6.17 -5.42
C GLY A 141 15.77 -5.01 -5.02
N LYS A 142 15.61 -3.83 -5.65
CA LYS A 142 16.33 -2.60 -5.29
C LYS A 142 16.04 -2.15 -3.86
N LEU A 143 14.75 -2.21 -3.40
CA LEU A 143 14.39 -1.89 -2.02
C LEU A 143 15.08 -2.83 -1.03
N SER A 144 15.03 -4.13 -1.28
CA SER A 144 15.67 -5.13 -0.44
C SER A 144 17.20 -4.97 -0.40
N GLN A 145 17.80 -4.59 -1.53
CA GLN A 145 19.23 -4.30 -1.59
C GLN A 145 19.60 -3.03 -0.82
N ALA A 146 18.80 -1.97 -0.92
CA ALA A 146 19.06 -0.69 -0.26
C ALA A 146 18.78 -0.74 1.25
N LEU A 147 17.72 -1.38 1.66
CA LEU A 147 17.20 -1.34 3.03
C LEU A 147 17.41 -2.65 3.82
N GLY A 148 17.80 -3.74 3.16
CA GLY A 148 17.88 -5.08 3.73
C GLY A 148 16.60 -5.89 3.49
N ALA A 149 16.75 -7.22 3.30
CA ALA A 149 15.67 -8.17 3.09
C ALA A 149 15.32 -8.84 4.43
N GLY A 150 14.36 -8.29 5.12
CA GLY A 150 13.91 -8.83 6.40
C GLY A 150 12.60 -9.62 6.29
N LYS A 151 12.08 -9.98 7.43
CA LYS A 151 10.84 -10.74 7.60
C LYS A 151 9.62 -9.94 7.13
N GLY A 152 8.65 -10.62 6.49
CA GLY A 152 7.32 -10.06 6.21
C GLY A 152 6.50 -9.88 7.49
N PHE A 153 5.62 -8.87 7.50
CA PHE A 153 4.72 -8.58 8.63
C PHE A 153 3.49 -7.79 8.18
N GLY A 154 2.59 -7.54 9.13
CA GLY A 154 1.40 -6.70 8.96
C GLY A 154 0.13 -7.49 8.65
N GLY A 155 0.18 -8.81 8.72
CA GLY A 155 -0.89 -9.73 8.36
C GLY A 155 -0.60 -10.43 7.04
N GLU A 156 -1.56 -11.21 6.54
CA GLU A 156 -1.38 -12.02 5.33
C GLU A 156 -2.67 -12.03 4.50
N VAL A 157 -2.51 -12.01 3.18
CA VAL A 157 -3.60 -12.22 2.21
C VAL A 157 -3.10 -13.18 1.13
N ASP A 158 -3.92 -14.12 0.74
CA ASP A 158 -3.61 -15.02 -0.37
C ASP A 158 -3.30 -14.22 -1.64
N ARG A 159 -2.19 -14.55 -2.28
CA ARG A 159 -1.74 -13.88 -3.53
C ARG A 159 -2.84 -13.83 -4.60
N LYS A 160 -3.60 -14.91 -4.73
CA LYS A 160 -4.70 -15.03 -5.72
C LYS A 160 -5.85 -14.07 -5.46
N ASP A 161 -6.08 -13.71 -4.18
CA ASP A 161 -7.22 -12.90 -3.76
C ASP A 161 -6.93 -11.39 -3.86
N LEU A 162 -5.65 -10.98 -3.99
CA LEU A 162 -5.26 -9.57 -4.03
C LEU A 162 -5.81 -8.82 -5.25
N ALA A 163 -5.92 -9.47 -6.41
CA ALA A 163 -6.42 -8.81 -7.61
C ALA A 163 -7.91 -8.46 -7.53
N ASP A 164 -8.67 -9.21 -6.76
CA ASP A 164 -10.09 -9.01 -6.51
C ASP A 164 -10.36 -8.82 -4.99
N TYR A 165 -9.39 -8.19 -4.28
CA TYR A 165 -9.42 -8.07 -2.83
C TYR A 165 -10.72 -7.42 -2.34
N GLN A 166 -11.37 -8.12 -1.44
CA GLN A 166 -12.51 -7.65 -0.66
C GLN A 166 -12.30 -8.05 0.79
N TYR A 167 -12.36 -7.09 1.70
CA TYR A 167 -12.21 -7.40 3.13
C TYR A 167 -13.46 -8.04 3.75
N MET A 168 -14.62 -7.90 3.09
CA MET A 168 -15.88 -8.52 3.47
C MET A 168 -16.82 -8.53 2.25
N PHE A 169 -17.60 -9.60 2.10
CA PHE A 169 -18.59 -9.73 1.01
C PHE A 169 -19.57 -8.54 1.00
N GLY A 170 -19.79 -7.96 -0.18
CA GLY A 170 -20.72 -6.84 -0.38
C GLY A 170 -20.21 -5.47 0.08
N MET A 171 -18.96 -5.39 0.58
CA MET A 171 -18.35 -4.13 0.97
C MET A 171 -17.53 -3.52 -0.17
N GLU A 172 -17.07 -2.28 0.04
CA GLU A 172 -16.32 -1.50 -0.95
C GLU A 172 -15.05 -2.21 -1.38
N GLY A 173 -14.79 -2.20 -2.67
CA GLY A 173 -13.58 -2.68 -3.31
C GLY A 173 -12.80 -1.57 -3.99
N PHE A 174 -11.80 -1.96 -4.77
CA PHE A 174 -10.97 -1.03 -5.54
C PHE A 174 -11.77 -0.18 -6.55
N GLU A 175 -12.86 -0.70 -7.11
CA GLU A 175 -13.71 -0.03 -8.12
C GLU A 175 -15.05 0.46 -7.53
N SER A 176 -15.08 0.81 -6.26
CA SER A 176 -16.29 1.33 -5.61
C SER A 176 -16.66 2.72 -6.14
N ASP A 177 -17.95 2.96 -6.37
CA ASP A 177 -18.47 4.30 -6.73
C ASP A 177 -18.19 5.34 -5.63
N LYS A 178 -18.02 4.89 -4.37
CA LYS A 178 -17.64 5.74 -3.24
C LYS A 178 -16.21 6.29 -3.34
N ASN A 179 -15.43 5.81 -4.28
CA ASN A 179 -14.08 6.33 -4.52
C ASN A 179 -14.08 7.72 -5.17
N VAL A 180 -15.15 8.11 -5.88
CA VAL A 180 -15.24 9.43 -6.51
C VAL A 180 -15.49 10.49 -5.44
N LEU A 181 -14.57 11.46 -5.33
CA LEU A 181 -14.67 12.61 -4.42
C LEU A 181 -15.33 13.79 -5.13
N MET A 182 -14.90 14.08 -6.36
CA MET A 182 -15.37 15.22 -7.15
C MET A 182 -15.11 15.00 -8.64
N GLU A 183 -16.03 15.43 -9.48
CA GLU A 183 -15.85 15.54 -10.93
C GLU A 183 -15.68 17.02 -11.31
N HIS A 184 -14.60 17.34 -12.01
CA HIS A 184 -14.22 18.68 -12.42
C HIS A 184 -14.51 18.93 -13.90
N LEU A 185 -14.33 20.16 -14.37
CA LEU A 185 -14.49 20.51 -15.78
C LEU A 185 -13.36 19.92 -16.64
N SER A 186 -12.14 19.84 -16.10
CA SER A 186 -10.98 19.28 -16.78
C SER A 186 -10.00 18.64 -15.80
N PHE A 187 -8.98 17.93 -16.34
CA PHE A 187 -7.85 17.43 -15.55
C PHE A 187 -7.09 18.57 -14.86
N GLU A 188 -6.83 19.63 -15.60
CA GLU A 188 -6.09 20.81 -15.12
C GLU A 188 -6.85 21.50 -13.98
N ASP A 189 -8.18 21.56 -14.10
CA ASP A 189 -9.04 22.13 -13.05
C ASP A 189 -9.01 21.28 -11.77
N ALA A 190 -9.09 19.95 -11.90
CA ALA A 190 -8.97 19.04 -10.79
C ALA A 190 -7.62 19.16 -10.05
N VAL A 191 -6.52 19.16 -10.82
CA VAL A 191 -5.16 19.30 -10.27
C VAL A 191 -5.00 20.62 -9.56
N ARG A 192 -5.37 21.73 -10.18
CA ARG A 192 -5.27 23.07 -9.60
C ARG A 192 -6.10 23.20 -8.32
N THR A 193 -7.34 22.73 -8.32
CA THR A 193 -8.22 22.77 -7.15
C THR A 193 -7.61 22.03 -5.96
N ILE A 194 -7.08 20.82 -6.19
CA ILE A 194 -6.42 20.02 -5.13
C ILE A 194 -5.17 20.74 -4.63
N GLN A 195 -4.32 21.28 -5.52
CA GLN A 195 -3.12 22.01 -5.16
C GLN A 195 -3.43 23.24 -4.31
N ASP A 196 -4.41 24.05 -4.72
CA ASP A 196 -4.83 25.26 -4.03
C ASP A 196 -5.41 24.94 -2.64
N ASN A 197 -6.24 23.91 -2.54
CA ASN A 197 -6.85 23.50 -1.28
C ASN A 197 -5.82 22.92 -0.29
N LEU A 198 -4.88 22.10 -0.77
CA LEU A 198 -3.76 21.64 0.04
C LEU A 198 -2.82 22.79 0.43
N GLY A 199 -2.57 23.77 -0.46
CA GLY A 199 -1.78 24.95 -0.15
C GLY A 199 -2.40 25.81 0.94
N ARG A 200 -3.72 25.81 1.08
CA ARG A 200 -4.48 26.49 2.16
C ARG A 200 -4.71 25.59 3.39
N SER A 201 -4.19 24.37 3.40
CA SER A 201 -4.39 23.38 4.47
C SER A 201 -5.87 23.11 4.79
N LEU A 202 -6.76 23.14 3.78
CA LEU A 202 -8.18 22.86 3.99
C LEU A 202 -8.36 21.49 4.64
N GLY A 203 -9.34 21.37 5.54
CA GLY A 203 -9.56 20.14 6.31
C GLY A 203 -8.39 19.78 7.23
N LYS A 204 -7.54 20.74 7.62
CA LYS A 204 -6.32 20.52 8.40
C LYS A 204 -5.37 19.51 7.73
N THR A 205 -5.20 19.62 6.42
CA THR A 205 -4.36 18.71 5.64
C THR A 205 -3.02 19.36 5.26
N THR A 206 -2.07 18.52 4.86
CA THR A 206 -0.80 18.95 4.26
C THR A 206 -0.46 18.07 3.07
N LYS A 207 -0.02 18.69 1.97
CA LYS A 207 0.53 17.98 0.83
C LYS A 207 1.88 17.37 1.19
N ILE A 208 2.01 16.04 1.09
CA ILE A 208 3.26 15.33 1.33
C ILE A 208 4.04 15.15 0.03
N TYR A 209 3.35 14.80 -1.04
CA TYR A 209 3.92 14.68 -2.38
C TYR A 209 2.85 14.91 -3.44
N GLU A 210 3.30 15.16 -4.67
CA GLU A 210 2.49 15.09 -5.87
C GLU A 210 3.27 14.45 -7.01
N ILE A 211 2.59 13.65 -7.81
CA ILE A 211 3.13 13.05 -9.03
C ILE A 211 2.10 13.28 -10.12
N ILE A 212 2.45 14.07 -11.14
CA ILE A 212 1.52 14.51 -12.18
C ILE A 212 2.05 14.05 -13.53
N GLN A 213 1.18 13.44 -14.33
CA GLN A 213 1.44 12.98 -15.69
C GLN A 213 0.41 13.62 -16.65
N PRO A 214 0.61 14.88 -17.06
CA PRO A 214 -0.40 15.67 -17.78
C PRO A 214 -0.80 15.07 -19.12
N ASP A 215 0.14 14.52 -19.85
CA ASP A 215 -0.07 13.86 -21.15
C ASP A 215 -0.94 12.58 -21.04
N LYS A 216 -1.03 12.00 -19.84
CA LYS A 216 -1.89 10.85 -19.53
C LYS A 216 -3.17 11.25 -18.79
N LYS A 217 -3.29 12.53 -18.40
CA LYS A 217 -4.36 13.07 -17.52
C LYS A 217 -4.46 12.26 -16.21
N LEU A 218 -3.29 12.01 -15.59
CA LEU A 218 -3.16 11.26 -14.34
C LEU A 218 -2.39 12.09 -13.32
N ALA A 219 -2.85 12.06 -12.05
CA ALA A 219 -2.12 12.62 -10.93
C ALA A 219 -2.38 11.81 -9.66
N VAL A 220 -1.44 11.86 -8.71
CA VAL A 220 -1.63 11.36 -7.34
C VAL A 220 -0.98 12.31 -6.36
N PHE A 221 -1.70 12.61 -5.29
CA PHE A 221 -1.30 13.49 -4.19
C PHE A 221 -1.29 12.71 -2.89
N GLY A 222 -0.20 12.75 -2.14
CA GLY A 222 -0.15 12.24 -0.78
C GLY A 222 -0.61 13.34 0.18
N VAL A 223 -1.59 13.02 1.00
CA VAL A 223 -2.28 13.95 1.89
C VAL A 223 -2.14 13.49 3.33
N ALA A 224 -1.49 14.30 4.17
CA ALA A 224 -1.49 14.13 5.61
C ALA A 224 -2.79 14.69 6.21
N LEU A 225 -3.42 13.94 7.10
CA LEU A 225 -4.61 14.33 7.85
C LEU A 225 -4.17 14.72 9.26
N ASN A 226 -4.07 16.02 9.53
CA ASN A 226 -3.39 16.54 10.73
C ASN A 226 -4.33 16.89 11.88
N ASP A 227 -5.62 16.57 11.78
CA ASP A 227 -6.50 16.80 12.92
C ASP A 227 -6.01 15.98 14.14
N PRO A 228 -5.77 16.62 15.30
CA PRO A 228 -5.21 15.92 16.46
C PRO A 228 -6.16 14.89 17.08
N LYS A 229 -7.47 14.97 16.79
CA LYS A 229 -8.50 14.08 17.34
C LYS A 229 -8.99 13.04 16.34
N GLU A 230 -8.92 13.35 15.04
CA GLU A 230 -9.58 12.60 13.97
C GLU A 230 -8.64 12.31 12.79
N GLY A 231 -7.40 12.83 12.82
CA GLY A 231 -6.42 12.65 11.75
C GLY A 231 -5.62 11.35 11.86
N ASP A 232 -4.58 11.26 11.04
CA ASP A 232 -3.77 10.05 10.85
C ASP A 232 -3.22 9.49 12.16
N GLY A 233 -2.75 10.35 13.07
CA GLY A 233 -2.20 9.93 14.35
C GLY A 233 -3.20 9.23 15.25
N TRP A 234 -4.46 9.66 15.23
CA TRP A 234 -5.51 9.07 16.04
C TRP A 234 -5.87 7.65 15.55
N TRP A 235 -6.25 7.51 14.27
CA TRP A 235 -6.74 6.21 13.82
C TRP A 235 -5.61 5.18 13.68
N VAL A 236 -4.40 5.58 13.23
CA VAL A 236 -3.26 4.67 13.11
C VAL A 236 -2.81 4.15 14.49
N LYS A 237 -2.80 5.01 15.52
CA LYS A 237 -2.51 4.58 16.89
C LYS A 237 -3.46 3.47 17.37
N ASN A 238 -4.72 3.51 16.95
CA ASN A 238 -5.74 2.56 17.36
C ASN A 238 -5.72 1.22 16.61
N VAL A 239 -5.25 1.21 15.35
CA VAL A 239 -5.17 -0.03 14.53
C VAL A 239 -3.80 -0.70 14.57
N GLY A 240 -2.75 0.03 14.94
CA GLY A 240 -1.39 -0.47 15.03
C GLY A 240 -0.40 0.34 14.20
N PRO A 241 0.46 1.14 14.83
CA PRO A 241 1.37 2.05 14.16
C PRO A 241 2.55 1.35 13.47
N ASP A 242 2.74 0.05 13.67
CA ASP A 242 3.84 -0.67 13.01
C ASP A 242 3.70 -0.71 11.49
N ASN A 243 2.45 -0.67 10.99
CA ASN A 243 2.16 -0.60 9.55
C ASN A 243 2.23 0.84 9.02
N ILE A 244 3.09 1.70 9.59
CA ILE A 244 3.18 3.13 9.26
C ILE A 244 3.46 3.40 7.77
N ALA A 245 4.10 2.45 7.07
CA ALA A 245 4.29 2.51 5.62
C ALA A 245 2.99 2.45 4.81
N ALA A 246 1.82 2.33 5.45
CA ALA A 246 0.53 2.55 4.79
C ALA A 246 0.23 4.03 4.52
N LEU A 247 0.89 4.97 5.23
CA LEU A 247 0.66 6.41 5.10
C LEU A 247 1.63 7.09 4.12
N PRO A 248 1.31 8.31 3.66
CA PRO A 248 0.06 9.06 3.86
C PRO A 248 -1.09 8.50 3.02
N TYR A 249 -2.29 9.04 3.25
CA TYR A 249 -3.46 8.80 2.40
C TYR A 249 -3.31 9.46 1.03
N GLU A 250 -4.13 9.07 0.02
CA GLU A 250 -4.00 9.61 -1.33
C GLU A 250 -5.31 10.13 -1.91
N ILE A 251 -5.20 11.23 -2.67
CA ILE A 251 -6.15 11.61 -3.72
C ILE A 251 -5.48 11.32 -5.06
N TYR A 252 -6.17 10.65 -5.98
CA TYR A 252 -5.69 10.47 -7.34
C TYR A 252 -6.69 11.00 -8.36
N VAL A 253 -6.16 11.52 -9.46
CA VAL A 253 -6.97 12.08 -10.55
C VAL A 253 -6.80 11.22 -11.79
N VAL A 254 -7.93 10.83 -12.37
CA VAL A 254 -8.01 10.15 -13.67
C VAL A 254 -8.94 10.97 -14.56
N ASN A 255 -8.41 11.50 -15.64
CA ASN A 255 -9.10 12.49 -16.47
C ASN A 255 -9.54 13.72 -15.65
N ASN A 256 -10.82 13.95 -15.52
CA ASN A 256 -11.38 15.06 -14.76
C ASN A 256 -11.97 14.66 -13.39
N LYS A 257 -11.76 13.39 -12.96
CA LYS A 257 -12.30 12.88 -11.70
C LYS A 257 -11.22 12.79 -10.63
N ALA A 258 -11.42 13.46 -9.52
CA ALA A 258 -10.67 13.29 -8.29
C ALA A 258 -11.26 12.11 -7.50
N ASN A 259 -10.41 11.19 -7.11
CA ASN A 259 -10.79 9.94 -6.44
C ASN A 259 -9.89 9.68 -5.24
N HIS A 260 -10.35 8.80 -4.35
CA HIS A 260 -9.53 8.12 -3.36
C HIS A 260 -9.85 6.61 -3.37
N LEU A 261 -9.09 5.80 -2.67
CA LEU A 261 -9.55 4.46 -2.33
C LEU A 261 -10.32 4.53 -1.03
N PHE A 262 -11.59 4.11 -1.05
CA PHE A 262 -12.46 4.24 0.11
C PHE A 262 -11.81 3.66 1.38
N ALA A 263 -11.92 4.38 2.49
CA ALA A 263 -11.05 4.15 3.64
C ALA A 263 -11.18 2.76 4.25
N ARG A 264 -12.39 2.16 4.29
CA ARG A 264 -12.52 0.77 4.76
C ARG A 264 -11.70 -0.22 3.94
N PHE A 265 -11.75 -0.10 2.61
CA PHE A 265 -10.92 -0.91 1.71
C PHE A 265 -9.42 -0.65 1.94
N ARG A 266 -9.03 0.64 1.96
CA ARG A 266 -7.63 1.05 2.07
C ARG A 266 -7.01 0.68 3.42
N ILE A 267 -7.76 0.82 4.52
CA ILE A 267 -7.34 0.41 5.87
C ILE A 267 -7.23 -1.11 5.93
N ALA A 268 -8.24 -1.85 5.47
CA ALA A 268 -8.20 -3.31 5.50
C ALA A 268 -7.04 -3.88 4.66
N LEU A 269 -6.70 -3.27 3.53
CA LEU A 269 -5.55 -3.65 2.73
C LEU A 269 -4.21 -3.38 3.47
N GLY A 270 -4.10 -2.28 4.19
CA GLY A 270 -2.91 -1.91 4.95
C GLY A 270 -2.77 -2.64 6.30
N TRP A 271 -3.87 -3.13 6.85
CA TRP A 271 -3.95 -3.86 8.13
C TRP A 271 -4.84 -5.10 8.00
N PRO A 272 -4.49 -6.09 7.18
CA PRO A 272 -5.37 -7.22 6.88
C PRO A 272 -5.69 -8.12 8.09
N ASN A 273 -4.95 -7.98 9.17
CA ASN A 273 -5.17 -8.68 10.43
C ASN A 273 -5.99 -7.90 11.47
N VAL A 274 -6.51 -6.72 11.09
CA VAL A 274 -7.37 -5.95 11.99
C VAL A 274 -8.72 -6.65 12.17
N GLY A 275 -8.95 -7.16 13.38
CA GLY A 275 -10.23 -7.74 13.76
C GLY A 275 -11.31 -6.67 14.01
N MET A 276 -12.58 -7.10 14.00
CA MET A 276 -13.74 -6.23 14.17
C MET A 276 -13.65 -5.39 15.45
N GLY A 277 -13.20 -5.96 16.57
CA GLY A 277 -13.09 -5.21 17.84
C GLY A 277 -12.07 -4.06 17.78
N THR A 278 -10.98 -4.22 17.02
CA THR A 278 -10.02 -3.13 16.78
C THR A 278 -10.59 -2.11 15.82
N PHE A 279 -11.26 -2.55 14.73
CA PHE A 279 -11.89 -1.66 13.76
C PHE A 279 -12.97 -0.78 14.42
N MET A 280 -13.74 -1.30 15.37
CA MET A 280 -14.77 -0.52 16.10
C MET A 280 -14.19 0.70 16.84
N ARG A 281 -12.90 0.70 17.19
CA ARG A 281 -12.24 1.87 17.81
C ARG A 281 -12.02 3.03 16.84
N ILE A 282 -12.09 2.76 15.54
CA ILE A 282 -11.90 3.72 14.45
C ILE A 282 -13.08 3.73 13.48
N VAL A 283 -14.26 3.29 13.94
CA VAL A 283 -15.44 3.11 13.06
C VAL A 283 -15.81 4.39 12.31
N GLU A 284 -15.51 5.55 12.86
CA GLU A 284 -15.75 6.87 12.24
C GLU A 284 -14.67 7.28 11.24
N ALA A 285 -13.45 6.73 11.35
CA ALA A 285 -12.33 7.14 10.50
C ALA A 285 -12.63 7.08 9.00
N PRO A 286 -13.31 6.05 8.44
CA PRO A 286 -13.65 6.02 7.03
C PRO A 286 -14.48 7.22 6.55
N ALA A 287 -15.46 7.64 7.33
CA ALA A 287 -16.31 8.79 6.97
C ALA A 287 -15.54 10.12 7.10
N ILE A 288 -14.74 10.26 8.14
CA ILE A 288 -13.90 11.44 8.37
C ILE A 288 -12.86 11.60 7.25
N ILE A 289 -12.17 10.52 6.88
CA ILE A 289 -11.19 10.52 5.79
C ILE A 289 -11.87 10.92 4.48
N GLN A 290 -13.01 10.32 4.16
CA GLN A 290 -13.76 10.65 2.94
C GLN A 290 -14.18 12.12 2.91
N SER A 291 -14.81 12.62 3.98
CA SER A 291 -15.24 14.02 4.10
C SER A 291 -14.06 14.98 3.94
N THR A 292 -12.95 14.73 4.65
CA THR A 292 -11.75 15.56 4.56
C THR A 292 -11.17 15.59 3.14
N LEU A 293 -11.04 14.43 2.49
CA LEU A 293 -10.51 14.35 1.12
C LEU A 293 -11.48 14.94 0.10
N THR A 294 -12.80 14.85 0.33
CA THR A 294 -13.82 15.51 -0.50
C THR A 294 -13.64 17.02 -0.49
N VAL A 295 -13.44 17.63 0.68
CA VAL A 295 -13.16 19.08 0.82
C VAL A 295 -11.87 19.46 0.09
N VAL A 296 -10.82 18.67 0.22
CA VAL A 296 -9.55 18.89 -0.51
C VAL A 296 -9.77 18.78 -2.03
N ALA A 297 -10.58 17.84 -2.47
CA ALA A 297 -10.92 17.69 -3.88
C ALA A 297 -11.86 18.77 -4.42
N GLY A 298 -12.37 19.70 -3.58
CA GLY A 298 -13.26 20.80 -3.99
C GLY A 298 -14.76 20.44 -3.92
N GLY A 299 -15.12 19.31 -3.35
CA GLY A 299 -16.50 18.91 -3.08
C GLY A 299 -17.03 19.44 -1.75
N ALA A 300 -18.34 19.34 -1.54
CA ALA A 300 -18.95 19.56 -0.23
C ALA A 300 -18.75 18.33 0.66
N PRO A 301 -18.51 18.52 1.98
CA PRO A 301 -18.28 17.43 2.93
C PRO A 301 -19.50 16.54 3.15
#